data_d31631582bc79e0ac6acb1dfbe2b03d0
#
_entry.id   d31631582bc79e0ac6acb1dfbe2b03d0
#
_cell.length_a   1.000
_cell.length_b   1.000
_cell.length_c   1.000
_cell.angle_alpha   90.00
_cell.angle_beta   90.00
_cell.angle_gamma   90.00
#
_symmetry.space_group_name_H-M   'P 1'
#
loop_
_entity.id
_entity.type
_entity.pdbx_description
1 polymer ?
#
loop_
_entity_poly.entity_id
_entity_poly.type
_entity_poly.pdbx_seq_one_letter_code
_entity_poly.pdbx_strand_id
1 'polypeptide(L)'
;MKKNKLYGPDLWKRNEHGLLESVEYEFNEDGSVNWRAMISPEHLYPNKDHFEMRKMPVPSSIEGLEDNQLLIKLGGIKELAKLRGFHNVTYDVYESSSDRVVVQCMINWMENYESDCHGHGSPQTFASIANATIHNTNGFAAKFLECIAENRAFVRTVRNFLGIHIVGADEIDSSKNKSPIVAPPSSHTSGAKDISPQGILKEKAGTDFSSFLSKLRTLYTEGKYENDPEAIKTWKSYKDIPAKECRKLLKLV
;
A
#
# COMPACT_ATOMS: atom_id res chain seq x y z
N MET A 1 8.82 41.03 10.14
CA MET A 1 7.55 41.30 10.85
C MET A 1 7.43 40.31 12.00
N LYS A 2 7.25 40.78 13.26
CA LYS A 2 6.92 39.89 14.36
C LYS A 2 5.49 39.40 14.13
N LYS A 3 5.29 38.13 13.77
CA LYS A 3 3.97 37.51 13.74
C LYS A 3 3.42 37.57 15.18
N ASN A 4 2.31 38.26 15.37
CA ASN A 4 1.59 38.20 16.63
C ASN A 4 1.23 36.74 16.87
N LYS A 5 1.72 36.16 17.98
CA LYS A 5 1.33 34.80 18.36
C LYS A 5 -0.15 34.85 18.72
N LEU A 6 -0.98 34.21 17.92
CA LEU A 6 -2.36 33.95 18.28
C LEU A 6 -2.38 32.80 19.30
N TYR A 7 -3.25 32.92 20.29
CA TYR A 7 -3.41 31.93 21.35
C TYR A 7 -4.89 31.57 21.52
N GLY A 8 -5.14 30.36 21.97
CA GLY A 8 -6.49 29.91 22.32
C GLY A 8 -7.40 29.76 21.09
N PRO A 9 -8.69 30.15 21.22
CA PRO A 9 -9.70 29.94 20.17
C PRO A 9 -9.37 30.58 18.84
N ASP A 10 -8.71 31.74 18.83
CA ASP A 10 -8.38 32.48 17.60
C ASP A 10 -7.40 31.72 16.68
N LEU A 11 -6.58 30.85 17.26
CA LEU A 11 -5.66 30.01 16.49
C LEU A 11 -6.40 29.01 15.58
N TRP A 12 -7.59 28.57 16.04
CA TRP A 12 -8.38 27.51 15.39
C TRP A 12 -9.63 28.03 14.70
N LYS A 13 -9.80 29.37 14.65
CA LYS A 13 -10.92 29.98 13.98
C LYS A 13 -10.84 29.75 12.48
N ARG A 14 -11.95 29.30 11.89
CA ARG A 14 -12.07 29.06 10.45
C ARG A 14 -12.96 30.12 9.81
N ASN A 15 -12.62 30.50 8.59
CA ASN A 15 -13.42 31.39 7.76
C ASN A 15 -14.64 30.66 7.13
N GLU A 16 -15.43 31.37 6.33
CA GLU A 16 -16.60 30.83 5.63
C GLU A 16 -16.28 29.70 4.65
N HIS A 17 -15.02 29.58 4.21
CA HIS A 17 -14.54 28.52 3.34
C HIS A 17 -14.01 27.29 4.10
N GLY A 18 -14.07 27.29 5.43
CA GLY A 18 -13.58 26.22 6.27
C GLY A 18 -12.05 26.21 6.48
N LEU A 19 -11.34 27.24 6.03
CA LEU A 19 -9.89 27.41 6.19
C LEU A 19 -9.56 28.18 7.48
N LEU A 20 -8.42 27.85 8.13
CA LEU A 20 -7.94 28.54 9.32
C LEU A 20 -7.54 29.98 8.96
N GLU A 21 -8.11 30.99 9.67
CA GLU A 21 -7.79 32.41 9.48
C GLU A 21 -6.34 32.77 9.80
N SER A 22 -5.71 31.97 10.68
CA SER A 22 -4.32 32.18 11.14
C SER A 22 -3.26 31.65 10.18
N VAL A 23 -3.66 30.99 9.08
CA VAL A 23 -2.75 30.30 8.14
C VAL A 23 -2.83 30.92 6.77
N GLU A 24 -1.69 31.17 6.17
CA GLU A 24 -1.56 31.56 4.77
C GLU A 24 -1.46 30.29 3.91
N TYR A 25 -2.47 30.05 3.09
CA TYR A 25 -2.56 28.85 2.25
C TYR A 25 -2.01 29.11 0.86
N GLU A 26 -1.34 28.10 0.31
CA GLU A 26 -0.94 28.04 -1.09
C GLU A 26 -2.04 27.33 -1.90
N PHE A 27 -2.33 27.85 -3.09
CA PHE A 27 -3.41 27.34 -3.95
C PHE A 27 -2.86 26.87 -5.30
N ASN A 28 -3.48 25.84 -5.85
CA ASN A 28 -3.30 25.41 -7.22
C ASN A 28 -4.06 26.32 -8.20
N GLU A 29 -3.79 26.18 -9.50
CA GLU A 29 -4.45 26.97 -10.55
C GLU A 29 -5.98 26.74 -10.60
N ASP A 30 -6.46 25.58 -10.18
CA ASP A 30 -7.89 25.24 -10.10
C ASP A 30 -8.58 25.77 -8.83
N GLY A 31 -7.85 26.47 -7.96
CA GLY A 31 -8.35 27.04 -6.71
C GLY A 31 -8.38 26.04 -5.54
N SER A 32 -7.99 24.81 -5.71
CA SER A 32 -7.81 23.87 -4.60
C SER A 32 -6.57 24.23 -3.77
N VAL A 33 -6.54 23.81 -2.49
CA VAL A 33 -5.35 24.01 -1.64
C VAL A 33 -4.20 23.13 -2.16
N ASN A 34 -3.03 23.73 -2.34
CA ASN A 34 -1.81 22.99 -2.65
C ASN A 34 -1.25 22.35 -1.36
N TRP A 35 -1.84 21.25 -0.95
CA TRP A 35 -1.44 20.53 0.27
C TRP A 35 0.03 20.11 0.27
N ARG A 36 0.60 19.89 -0.93
CA ARG A 36 2.04 19.59 -1.08
C ARG A 36 2.91 20.77 -0.65
N ALA A 37 2.54 21.99 -1.03
CA ALA A 37 3.27 23.19 -0.66
C ALA A 37 3.09 23.56 0.82
N MET A 38 2.00 23.12 1.44
CA MET A 38 1.74 23.33 2.88
C MET A 38 2.63 22.47 3.79
N ILE A 39 3.42 21.53 3.27
CA ILE A 39 4.33 20.71 4.08
C ILE A 39 5.54 21.54 4.49
N SER A 40 5.74 21.72 5.81
CA SER A 40 6.95 22.37 6.33
C SER A 40 8.21 21.58 5.94
N PRO A 41 9.27 22.24 5.39
CA PRO A 41 10.49 21.56 4.94
C PRO A 41 11.15 20.67 5.99
N GLU A 42 11.04 21.01 7.26
CA GLU A 42 11.57 20.24 8.41
C GLU A 42 10.95 18.85 8.55
N HIS A 43 9.78 18.63 7.95
CA HIS A 43 9.10 17.35 7.92
C HIS A 43 9.46 16.48 6.71
N LEU A 44 10.28 17.00 5.80
CA LEU A 44 10.75 16.31 4.62
C LEU A 44 12.21 15.90 4.76
N TYR A 45 12.57 14.78 4.15
CA TYR A 45 13.97 14.36 4.02
C TYR A 45 14.15 13.38 2.84
N PRO A 46 15.39 13.24 2.31
CA PRO A 46 15.64 12.36 1.18
C PRO A 46 15.35 10.89 1.50
N ASN A 47 14.69 10.21 0.57
CA ASN A 47 14.43 8.78 0.64
C ASN A 47 15.72 7.98 0.33
N LYS A 48 16.44 7.58 1.36
CA LYS A 48 17.70 6.83 1.22
C LYS A 48 17.57 5.60 0.34
N ASP A 49 16.50 4.83 0.51
CA ASP A 49 16.27 3.60 -0.25
C ASP A 49 16.15 3.88 -1.75
N HIS A 50 15.53 5.01 -2.13
CA HIS A 50 15.42 5.44 -3.52
C HIS A 50 16.80 5.65 -4.15
N PHE A 51 17.72 6.33 -3.44
CA PHE A 51 19.06 6.64 -3.92
C PHE A 51 19.98 5.41 -3.90
N GLU A 52 19.94 4.62 -2.83
CA GLU A 52 20.75 3.40 -2.67
C GLU A 52 20.42 2.35 -3.75
N MET A 53 19.14 2.13 -4.04
CA MET A 53 18.73 1.20 -5.11
C MET A 53 19.23 1.62 -6.49
N ARG A 54 19.40 2.92 -6.72
CA ARG A 54 19.95 3.49 -7.97
C ARG A 54 21.46 3.69 -7.94
N LYS A 55 22.12 3.30 -6.85
CA LYS A 55 23.56 3.51 -6.64
C LYS A 55 23.97 4.99 -6.76
N MET A 56 23.10 5.88 -6.32
CA MET A 56 23.31 7.34 -6.29
C MET A 56 23.64 7.80 -4.88
N PRO A 57 24.46 8.85 -4.72
CA PRO A 57 24.72 9.43 -3.40
C PRO A 57 23.43 10.03 -2.83
N VAL A 58 23.18 9.82 -1.53
CA VAL A 58 22.04 10.42 -0.84
C VAL A 58 22.27 11.92 -0.66
N PRO A 59 21.40 12.79 -1.17
CA PRO A 59 21.54 14.24 -1.00
C PRO A 59 21.44 14.65 0.48
N SER A 60 22.13 15.72 0.84
CA SER A 60 22.05 16.33 2.17
C SER A 60 20.92 17.36 2.30
N SER A 61 20.37 17.84 1.18
CA SER A 61 19.28 18.80 1.10
C SER A 61 18.07 18.18 0.37
N ILE A 62 16.88 18.73 0.63
CA ILE A 62 15.63 18.37 -0.08
C ILE A 62 15.40 19.24 -1.31
N GLU A 63 16.23 20.26 -1.55
CA GLU A 63 16.08 21.19 -2.68
C GLU A 63 16.22 20.47 -4.01
N GLY A 64 15.26 20.71 -4.92
CA GLY A 64 15.25 20.10 -6.27
C GLY A 64 14.89 18.63 -6.32
N LEU A 65 14.50 18.02 -5.19
CA LEU A 65 14.07 16.63 -5.16
C LEU A 65 12.58 16.51 -5.54
N GLU A 66 12.28 15.49 -6.33
CA GLU A 66 10.91 15.09 -6.66
C GLU A 66 10.25 14.33 -5.52
N ASP A 67 8.91 14.24 -5.52
CA ASP A 67 8.12 13.59 -4.47
C ASP A 67 8.52 12.12 -4.23
N ASN A 68 8.89 11.38 -5.28
CA ASN A 68 9.36 10.00 -5.18
C ASN A 68 10.75 9.85 -4.52
N GLN A 69 11.50 10.95 -4.44
CA GLN A 69 12.82 11.03 -3.83
C GLN A 69 12.77 11.51 -2.37
N LEU A 70 11.58 11.85 -1.89
CA LEU A 70 11.33 12.39 -0.55
C LEU A 70 10.55 11.41 0.32
N LEU A 71 10.69 11.59 1.63
CA LEU A 71 9.84 11.01 2.66
C LEU A 71 9.29 12.11 3.56
N ILE A 72 8.05 11.93 4.01
CA ILE A 72 7.41 12.81 4.97
C ILE A 72 7.34 12.15 6.35
N LYS A 73 7.70 12.89 7.40
CA LYS A 73 7.58 12.46 8.80
C LYS A 73 6.12 12.46 9.24
N LEU A 74 5.78 11.58 10.18
CA LEU A 74 4.46 11.54 10.83
C LEU A 74 4.00 12.92 11.36
N GLY A 75 4.94 13.73 11.89
CA GLY A 75 4.66 15.10 12.36
C GLY A 75 4.05 15.98 11.27
N GLY A 76 4.61 15.95 10.06
CA GLY A 76 4.09 16.71 8.92
C GLY A 76 2.69 16.26 8.49
N ILE A 77 2.44 14.96 8.49
CA ILE A 77 1.10 14.42 8.20
C ILE A 77 0.08 14.86 9.27
N LYS A 78 0.47 14.85 10.55
CA LYS A 78 -0.39 15.34 11.65
C LYS A 78 -0.67 16.84 11.53
N GLU A 79 0.30 17.63 11.07
CA GLU A 79 0.08 19.07 10.79
C GLU A 79 -0.90 19.28 9.64
N LEU A 80 -0.72 18.59 8.51
CA LEU A 80 -1.65 18.67 7.39
C LEU A 80 -3.08 18.29 7.80
N ALA A 81 -3.23 17.21 8.57
CA ALA A 81 -4.54 16.81 9.08
C ALA A 81 -5.19 17.89 9.95
N LYS A 82 -4.41 18.58 10.82
CA LYS A 82 -4.90 19.71 11.64
C LYS A 82 -5.26 20.92 10.77
N LEU A 83 -4.45 21.24 9.77
CA LEU A 83 -4.75 22.33 8.84
C LEU A 83 -6.05 22.09 8.09
N ARG A 84 -6.24 20.88 7.54
CA ARG A 84 -7.47 20.50 6.84
C ARG A 84 -8.66 20.46 7.80
N GLY A 85 -8.48 19.95 9.02
CA GLY A 85 -9.49 19.80 10.05
C GLY A 85 -10.31 18.53 9.93
N PHE A 86 -10.56 17.90 11.05
CA PHE A 86 -11.35 16.68 11.14
C PHE A 86 -12.18 16.70 12.43
N HIS A 87 -13.33 16.01 12.41
CA HIS A 87 -14.20 15.85 13.60
C HIS A 87 -13.69 14.75 14.50
N ASN A 88 -13.34 13.60 13.92
CA ASN A 88 -12.84 12.46 14.66
C ASN A 88 -11.94 11.57 13.80
N VAL A 89 -11.19 10.72 14.48
CA VAL A 89 -10.41 9.62 13.90
C VAL A 89 -10.81 8.36 14.65
N THR A 90 -11.13 7.30 13.93
CA THR A 90 -11.43 5.99 14.49
C THR A 90 -10.50 4.94 13.88
N TYR A 91 -10.24 3.90 14.66
CA TYR A 91 -9.40 2.78 14.25
C TYR A 91 -10.13 1.47 14.47
N ASP A 92 -10.22 0.66 13.43
CA ASP A 92 -10.77 -0.69 13.47
C ASP A 92 -9.63 -1.69 13.30
N VAL A 93 -9.49 -2.59 14.27
CA VAL A 93 -8.46 -3.62 14.26
C VAL A 93 -9.02 -4.88 13.60
N TYR A 94 -8.53 -5.21 12.41
CA TYR A 94 -8.94 -6.41 11.65
C TYR A 94 -8.20 -7.67 12.06
N GLU A 95 -6.96 -7.52 12.50
CA GLU A 95 -6.12 -8.61 12.94
C GLU A 95 -5.16 -8.11 14.02
N SER A 96 -5.02 -8.88 15.09
CA SER A 96 -4.04 -8.61 16.16
C SER A 96 -3.46 -9.93 16.64
N SER A 97 -2.18 -10.12 16.38
CA SER A 97 -1.39 -11.27 16.84
C SER A 97 -0.01 -10.81 17.28
N SER A 98 0.79 -11.72 17.85
CA SER A 98 2.14 -11.40 18.32
C SER A 98 3.11 -11.01 17.21
N ASP A 99 2.81 -11.35 15.95
CA ASP A 99 3.69 -11.16 14.79
C ASP A 99 3.09 -10.25 13.72
N ARG A 100 1.79 -9.92 13.83
CA ARG A 100 1.09 -9.09 12.85
C ARG A 100 -0.10 -8.34 13.46
N VAL A 101 -0.23 -7.07 13.07
CA VAL A 101 -1.38 -6.24 13.36
C VAL A 101 -1.86 -5.58 12.08
N VAL A 102 -3.16 -5.58 11.83
CA VAL A 102 -3.82 -4.94 10.69
C VAL A 102 -4.86 -3.97 11.20
N VAL A 103 -4.72 -2.69 10.83
CA VAL A 103 -5.58 -1.61 11.31
C VAL A 103 -6.13 -0.83 10.12
N GLN A 104 -7.42 -0.50 10.17
CA GLN A 104 -8.03 0.54 9.36
C GLN A 104 -8.07 1.83 10.17
N CYS A 105 -7.64 2.93 9.57
CA CYS A 105 -7.90 4.27 10.07
C CYS A 105 -9.01 4.89 9.22
N MET A 106 -10.01 5.46 9.89
CA MET A 106 -11.10 6.21 9.28
C MET A 106 -11.10 7.62 9.86
N ILE A 107 -11.06 8.62 8.99
CA ILE A 107 -11.10 10.05 9.35
C ILE A 107 -12.37 10.66 8.82
N ASN A 108 -13.12 11.32 9.70
CA ASN A 108 -14.27 12.13 9.34
C ASN A 108 -13.81 13.60 9.27
N TRP A 109 -13.64 14.10 8.05
CA TRP A 109 -13.11 15.42 7.77
C TRP A 109 -14.17 16.51 7.96
N MET A 110 -13.76 17.67 8.45
CA MET A 110 -14.61 18.87 8.50
C MET A 110 -14.97 19.30 7.09
N GLU A 111 -16.13 19.94 6.97
CA GLU A 111 -16.52 20.58 5.73
C GLU A 111 -15.57 21.75 5.41
N ASN A 112 -15.26 21.92 4.15
CA ASN A 112 -14.65 23.12 3.60
C ASN A 112 -15.10 23.28 2.14
N TYR A 113 -14.69 24.35 1.48
CA TYR A 113 -15.10 24.62 0.10
C TYR A 113 -14.69 23.52 -0.90
N GLU A 114 -13.61 22.76 -0.64
CA GLU A 114 -13.21 21.61 -1.46
C GLU A 114 -14.22 20.44 -1.36
N SER A 115 -14.98 20.37 -0.25
CA SER A 115 -16.05 19.37 -0.08
C SER A 115 -17.31 19.73 -0.87
N ASP A 116 -17.52 21.01 -1.18
CA ASP A 116 -18.68 21.50 -1.92
C ASP A 116 -18.66 21.07 -3.39
N CYS A 117 -17.52 20.68 -3.94
CA CYS A 117 -17.41 20.10 -5.28
C CYS A 117 -18.31 18.86 -5.48
N HIS A 118 -18.79 18.27 -4.40
CA HIS A 118 -19.71 17.14 -4.39
C HIS A 118 -21.15 17.52 -4.04
N GLY A 119 -21.43 18.83 -3.91
CA GLY A 119 -22.80 19.39 -3.86
C GLY A 119 -23.52 19.29 -2.53
N HIS A 120 -22.86 19.06 -1.39
CA HIS A 120 -23.62 18.80 -0.16
C HIS A 120 -23.09 19.40 1.15
N GLY A 121 -21.96 20.11 1.21
CA GLY A 121 -21.44 20.64 2.49
C GLY A 121 -21.37 19.60 3.61
N SER A 122 -21.28 18.32 3.24
CA SER A 122 -21.34 17.20 4.20
C SER A 122 -19.94 16.78 4.62
N PRO A 123 -19.76 16.35 5.88
CA PRO A 123 -18.49 15.77 6.33
C PRO A 123 -18.07 14.63 5.40
N GLN A 124 -16.83 14.63 4.95
CA GLN A 124 -16.29 13.56 4.10
C GLN A 124 -15.57 12.53 4.97
N THR A 125 -15.98 11.27 4.85
CA THR A 125 -15.30 10.17 5.51
C THR A 125 -14.35 9.49 4.54
N PHE A 126 -13.10 9.30 4.95
CA PHE A 126 -12.10 8.60 4.17
C PHE A 126 -11.36 7.59 5.04
N ALA A 127 -11.11 6.40 4.50
CA ALA A 127 -10.47 5.33 5.24
C ALA A 127 -9.34 4.67 4.44
N SER A 128 -8.32 4.22 5.16
CA SER A 128 -7.24 3.40 4.60
C SER A 128 -6.81 2.34 5.60
N ILE A 129 -6.29 1.23 5.08
CA ILE A 129 -5.81 0.10 5.87
C ILE A 129 -4.29 0.03 5.79
N ALA A 130 -3.66 -0.37 6.90
CA ALA A 130 -2.23 -0.67 6.94
C ALA A 130 -1.95 -1.84 7.89
N ASN A 131 -0.76 -2.40 7.76
CA ASN A 131 -0.27 -3.45 8.65
C ASN A 131 1.10 -3.13 9.23
N ALA A 132 1.38 -3.74 10.36
CA ALA A 132 2.72 -3.90 10.90
C ALA A 132 2.96 -5.38 11.21
N THR A 133 4.16 -5.85 10.90
CA THR A 133 4.61 -7.21 11.19
C THR A 133 6.02 -7.17 11.76
N ILE A 134 6.41 -8.23 12.46
CA ILE A 134 7.80 -8.39 12.94
C ILE A 134 8.81 -8.37 11.77
N HIS A 135 8.36 -8.66 10.54
CA HIS A 135 9.19 -8.69 9.34
C HIS A 135 9.30 -7.34 8.62
N ASN A 136 8.32 -6.42 8.80
CA ASN A 136 8.33 -5.11 8.17
C ASN A 136 8.55 -3.95 9.16
N THR A 137 8.91 -4.29 10.40
CA THR A 137 9.36 -3.34 11.44
C THR A 137 10.73 -3.77 11.94
N ASN A 138 11.49 -2.87 12.54
CA ASN A 138 12.81 -3.21 13.05
C ASN A 138 12.96 -2.97 14.55
N GLY A 139 13.89 -3.71 15.16
CA GLY A 139 14.41 -3.47 16.50
C GLY A 139 13.32 -3.27 17.55
N PHE A 140 13.36 -2.13 18.22
CA PHE A 140 12.43 -1.78 19.30
C PHE A 140 10.98 -1.64 18.81
N ALA A 141 10.76 -1.13 17.60
CA ALA A 141 9.42 -0.91 17.04
C ALA A 141 8.64 -2.22 16.85
N ALA A 142 9.33 -3.35 16.62
CA ALA A 142 8.69 -4.66 16.51
C ALA A 142 7.99 -5.14 17.79
N LYS A 143 8.20 -4.45 18.92
CA LYS A 143 7.49 -4.72 20.18
C LYS A 143 6.17 -3.95 20.32
N PHE A 144 5.87 -3.06 19.38
CA PHE A 144 4.72 -2.16 19.41
C PHE A 144 4.02 -2.13 18.04
N LEU A 145 3.68 -3.32 17.52
CA LEU A 145 3.11 -3.47 16.18
C LEU A 145 1.81 -2.70 16.02
N GLU A 146 0.98 -2.62 17.07
CA GLU A 146 -0.26 -1.87 17.07
C GLU A 146 -0.03 -0.38 16.82
N CYS A 147 0.95 0.23 17.49
CA CYS A 147 1.28 1.65 17.30
C CYS A 147 1.81 1.93 15.89
N ILE A 148 2.60 1.01 15.35
CA ILE A 148 3.14 1.15 13.99
C ILE A 148 2.03 0.97 12.94
N ALA A 149 1.14 -0.01 13.10
CA ALA A 149 0.01 -0.22 12.20
C ALA A 149 -0.94 0.99 12.22
N GLU A 150 -1.25 1.53 13.41
CA GLU A 150 -2.05 2.74 13.59
C GLU A 150 -1.43 3.93 12.87
N ASN A 151 -0.14 4.24 13.12
CA ASN A 151 0.55 5.35 12.47
C ASN A 151 0.55 5.20 10.94
N ARG A 152 0.85 4.01 10.42
CA ARG A 152 0.83 3.71 8.98
C ARG A 152 -0.56 3.92 8.37
N ALA A 153 -1.61 3.45 9.05
CA ALA A 153 -2.98 3.61 8.60
C ALA A 153 -3.38 5.10 8.57
N PHE A 154 -3.06 5.85 9.62
CA PHE A 154 -3.31 7.28 9.70
C PHE A 154 -2.58 8.05 8.59
N VAL A 155 -1.27 7.84 8.44
CA VAL A 155 -0.45 8.50 7.42
C VAL A 155 -1.03 8.24 6.03
N ARG A 156 -1.37 7.00 5.72
CA ARG A 156 -1.95 6.61 4.43
C ARG A 156 -3.32 7.26 4.19
N THR A 157 -4.17 7.32 5.22
CA THR A 157 -5.50 7.94 5.14
C THR A 157 -5.38 9.42 4.80
N VAL A 158 -4.54 10.16 5.53
CA VAL A 158 -4.34 11.59 5.30
C VAL A 158 -3.72 11.85 3.93
N ARG A 159 -2.65 11.15 3.57
CA ARG A 159 -1.97 11.32 2.27
C ARG A 159 -2.90 11.08 1.10
N ASN A 160 -3.63 9.98 1.11
CA ASN A 160 -4.53 9.63 0.01
C ASN A 160 -5.68 10.62 -0.11
N PHE A 161 -6.23 11.10 1.00
CA PHE A 161 -7.30 12.09 1.00
C PHE A 161 -6.83 13.45 0.46
N LEU A 162 -5.64 13.90 0.86
CA LEU A 162 -5.09 15.21 0.45
C LEU A 162 -4.31 15.17 -0.88
N GLY A 163 -4.24 14.02 -1.54
CA GLY A 163 -3.48 13.88 -2.80
C GLY A 163 -1.96 14.03 -2.64
N ILE A 164 -1.40 13.71 -1.47
CA ILE A 164 0.04 13.79 -1.22
C ILE A 164 0.74 12.55 -1.78
N HIS A 165 1.61 12.74 -2.77
CA HIS A 165 2.36 11.66 -3.42
C HIS A 165 3.64 11.26 -2.68
N ILE A 166 4.16 12.11 -1.78
CA ILE A 166 5.32 11.78 -0.94
C ILE A 166 4.94 10.66 0.02
N VAL A 167 5.73 9.59 0.05
CA VAL A 167 5.51 8.44 0.93
C VAL A 167 5.83 8.81 2.38
N GLY A 168 4.99 8.35 3.32
CA GLY A 168 5.25 8.52 4.74
C GLY A 168 6.43 7.66 5.20
N ALA A 169 7.28 8.22 6.05
CA ALA A 169 8.40 7.49 6.62
C ALA A 169 7.97 6.20 7.34
N ASP A 170 6.81 6.26 8.01
CA ASP A 170 6.23 5.14 8.75
C ASP A 170 5.66 4.04 7.81
N GLU A 171 5.40 4.37 6.54
CA GLU A 171 4.87 3.41 5.56
C GLU A 171 5.96 2.52 4.95
N ILE A 172 7.23 2.90 5.09
CA ILE A 172 8.35 2.14 4.53
C ILE A 172 8.69 0.97 5.43
N ASP A 173 9.02 -0.15 4.79
CA ASP A 173 9.62 -1.30 5.46
C ASP A 173 11.00 -0.91 6.03
N SER A 174 11.07 -0.83 7.35
CA SER A 174 12.30 -0.48 8.07
C SER A 174 13.11 -1.72 8.48
N SER A 175 12.69 -2.92 8.10
CA SER A 175 13.44 -4.14 8.39
C SER A 175 14.81 -4.08 7.69
N LYS A 176 15.87 -4.36 8.42
CA LYS A 176 17.24 -4.43 7.87
C LYS A 176 17.44 -5.65 6.96
N ASN A 177 16.52 -6.61 7.00
CA ASN A 177 16.52 -7.79 6.17
C ASN A 177 15.84 -7.50 4.82
N LYS A 178 16.48 -6.66 4.02
CA LYS A 178 16.22 -6.63 2.56
C LYS A 178 16.86 -7.87 1.94
N SER A 179 16.43 -9.05 2.35
CA SER A 179 16.59 -10.24 1.49
C SER A 179 15.90 -9.91 0.17
N PRO A 180 16.49 -10.26 -0.99
CA PRO A 180 15.79 -10.15 -2.25
C PRO A 180 14.40 -10.76 -2.03
N ILE A 181 13.36 -10.10 -2.55
CA ILE A 181 11.99 -10.57 -2.47
C ILE A 181 11.94 -11.97 -3.04
N VAL A 182 12.30 -12.95 -2.24
CA VAL A 182 11.83 -14.30 -2.40
C VAL A 182 10.39 -14.18 -1.94
N ALA A 183 9.48 -14.25 -2.92
CA ALA A 183 8.06 -14.37 -2.62
C ALA A 183 7.93 -15.34 -1.44
N PRO A 184 7.25 -14.97 -0.35
CA PRO A 184 7.15 -15.84 0.81
C PRO A 184 6.69 -17.20 0.30
N PRO A 185 7.30 -18.31 0.74
CA PRO A 185 6.73 -19.60 0.47
C PRO A 185 5.30 -19.48 1.00
N SER A 186 4.34 -19.64 0.10
CA SER A 186 2.92 -19.56 0.41
C SER A 186 2.57 -20.68 1.40
N SER A 187 2.86 -20.45 2.68
CA SER A 187 2.35 -21.27 3.79
C SER A 187 0.93 -20.81 4.13
N HIS A 188 0.07 -20.76 3.13
CA HIS A 188 -1.36 -20.80 3.33
C HIS A 188 -1.79 -22.26 3.29
N THR A 189 -1.55 -22.96 4.38
CA THR A 189 -2.32 -24.14 4.77
C THR A 189 -3.65 -23.64 5.31
N SER A 190 -4.55 -23.29 4.40
CA SER A 190 -6.00 -23.42 4.58
C SER A 190 -6.70 -23.01 3.28
N GLY A 191 -7.07 -24.00 2.46
CA GLY A 191 -8.27 -23.97 1.64
C GLY A 191 -8.40 -22.98 0.48
N ALA A 192 -7.44 -22.12 0.16
CA ALA A 192 -7.47 -21.33 -1.06
C ALA A 192 -7.07 -22.22 -2.24
N LYS A 193 -8.04 -22.56 -3.09
CA LYS A 193 -7.79 -23.30 -4.33
C LYS A 193 -6.81 -22.50 -5.19
N ASP A 194 -5.76 -23.17 -5.67
CA ASP A 194 -4.84 -22.59 -6.64
C ASP A 194 -5.60 -22.36 -7.96
N ILE A 195 -5.99 -21.11 -8.19
CA ILE A 195 -6.74 -20.69 -9.40
C ILE A 195 -5.85 -20.46 -10.62
N SER A 196 -4.55 -20.77 -10.54
CA SER A 196 -3.68 -20.78 -11.71
C SER A 196 -4.12 -21.87 -12.70
N PRO A 197 -3.89 -21.72 -14.02
CA PRO A 197 -4.19 -22.77 -14.99
C PRO A 197 -3.57 -24.12 -14.63
N GLN A 198 -2.38 -24.12 -14.03
CA GLN A 198 -1.67 -25.30 -13.55
C GLN A 198 -2.36 -25.89 -12.30
N GLY A 199 -2.80 -25.06 -11.35
CA GLY A 199 -3.52 -25.50 -10.17
C GLY A 199 -4.89 -26.10 -10.52
N ILE A 200 -5.63 -25.49 -11.43
CA ILE A 200 -6.92 -26.00 -11.92
C ILE A 200 -6.71 -27.33 -12.67
N LEU A 201 -5.66 -27.43 -13.50
CA LEU A 201 -5.33 -28.68 -14.18
C LEU A 201 -4.98 -29.82 -13.21
N LYS A 202 -4.19 -29.50 -12.16
CA LYS A 202 -3.85 -30.45 -11.10
C LYS A 202 -5.08 -30.94 -10.33
N GLU A 203 -6.03 -30.04 -10.02
CA GLU A 203 -7.28 -30.40 -9.34
C GLU A 203 -8.16 -31.35 -10.17
N LYS A 204 -8.26 -31.08 -11.49
CA LYS A 204 -9.05 -31.91 -12.40
C LYS A 204 -8.38 -33.24 -12.78
N ALA A 205 -7.10 -33.21 -13.04
CA ALA A 205 -6.35 -34.38 -13.49
C ALA A 205 -5.91 -35.33 -12.38
N GLY A 206 -5.93 -34.84 -11.11
CA GLY A 206 -5.46 -35.56 -9.93
C GLY A 206 -4.09 -35.09 -9.46
N THR A 207 -3.79 -35.37 -8.20
CA THR A 207 -2.56 -34.90 -7.55
C THR A 207 -1.28 -35.59 -8.02
N ASP A 208 -1.42 -36.79 -8.56
CA ASP A 208 -0.28 -37.57 -9.06
C ASP A 208 0.04 -37.23 -10.52
N PHE A 209 1.21 -36.62 -10.72
CA PHE A 209 1.67 -36.18 -12.03
C PHE A 209 2.00 -37.36 -12.98
N SER A 210 2.45 -38.50 -12.44
CA SER A 210 2.76 -39.69 -13.25
C SER A 210 1.49 -40.31 -13.83
N SER A 211 0.43 -40.39 -13.04
CA SER A 211 -0.90 -40.81 -13.51
C SER A 211 -1.46 -39.88 -14.59
N PHE A 212 -1.25 -38.56 -14.42
CA PHE A 212 -1.62 -37.59 -15.44
C PHE A 212 -0.87 -37.79 -16.76
N LEU A 213 0.46 -38.02 -16.72
CA LEU A 213 1.23 -38.33 -17.92
C LEU A 213 0.77 -39.61 -18.64
N SER A 214 0.36 -40.62 -17.87
CA SER A 214 -0.19 -41.86 -18.41
C SER A 214 -1.52 -41.62 -19.16
N LYS A 215 -2.41 -40.81 -18.57
CA LYS A 215 -3.65 -40.38 -19.26
C LYS A 215 -3.35 -39.55 -20.51
N LEU A 216 -2.33 -38.71 -20.48
CA LEU A 216 -1.94 -37.91 -21.63
C LEU A 216 -1.45 -38.78 -22.79
N ARG A 217 -0.69 -39.86 -22.51
CA ARG A 217 -0.28 -40.87 -23.50
C ARG A 217 -1.49 -41.57 -24.12
N THR A 218 -2.47 -41.92 -23.34
CA THR A 218 -3.72 -42.52 -23.85
C THR A 218 -4.46 -41.55 -24.76
N LEU A 219 -4.60 -40.31 -24.38
CA LEU A 219 -5.23 -39.26 -25.20
C LEU A 219 -4.48 -39.00 -26.51
N TYR A 220 -3.14 -39.09 -26.49
CA TYR A 220 -2.33 -39.00 -27.71
C TYR A 220 -2.55 -40.20 -28.63
N THR A 221 -2.56 -41.42 -28.10
CA THR A 221 -2.81 -42.65 -28.84
C THR A 221 -4.21 -42.66 -29.47
N GLU A 222 -5.19 -42.05 -28.78
CA GLU A 222 -6.55 -41.91 -29.27
C GLU A 222 -6.72 -40.74 -30.30
N GLY A 223 -5.64 -40.02 -30.59
CA GLY A 223 -5.68 -38.84 -31.50
C GLY A 223 -6.43 -37.63 -30.95
N LYS A 224 -6.69 -37.59 -29.64
CA LYS A 224 -7.36 -36.49 -28.95
C LYS A 224 -6.38 -35.37 -28.49
N TYR A 225 -5.09 -35.70 -28.47
CA TYR A 225 -4.03 -34.77 -28.10
C TYR A 225 -2.98 -34.74 -29.17
N GLU A 226 -2.56 -33.54 -29.62
CA GLU A 226 -1.73 -33.36 -30.81
C GLU A 226 -0.22 -33.51 -30.53
N ASN A 227 0.23 -33.27 -29.31
CA ASN A 227 1.66 -33.27 -28.97
C ASN A 227 2.06 -34.63 -28.37
N ASP A 228 3.16 -35.20 -28.91
CA ASP A 228 3.72 -36.45 -28.37
C ASP A 228 4.24 -36.26 -26.93
N PRO A 229 3.66 -36.94 -25.94
CA PRO A 229 4.09 -36.85 -24.55
C PRO A 229 5.54 -37.27 -24.31
N GLU A 230 6.09 -38.15 -25.15
CA GLU A 230 7.49 -38.55 -25.06
C GLU A 230 8.46 -37.45 -25.57
N ALA A 231 8.00 -36.56 -26.47
CA ALA A 231 8.76 -35.41 -26.90
C ALA A 231 8.82 -34.30 -25.84
N ILE A 232 7.91 -34.30 -24.84
CA ILE A 232 7.80 -33.27 -23.82
C ILE A 232 8.59 -33.68 -22.57
N LYS A 233 9.89 -33.97 -22.72
CA LYS A 233 10.77 -34.39 -21.62
C LYS A 233 11.01 -33.28 -20.52
N THR A 234 10.58 -32.07 -20.79
CA THR A 234 10.81 -30.91 -19.89
C THR A 234 9.83 -30.83 -18.74
N TRP A 235 8.66 -31.47 -18.82
CA TRP A 235 7.66 -31.40 -17.77
C TRP A 235 7.91 -32.44 -16.67
N LYS A 236 8.33 -31.97 -15.50
CA LYS A 236 8.54 -32.78 -14.30
C LYS A 236 7.40 -32.67 -13.28
N SER A 237 6.57 -31.62 -13.44
CA SER A 237 5.43 -31.30 -12.57
C SER A 237 4.40 -30.47 -13.32
N TYR A 238 3.20 -30.31 -12.73
CA TYR A 238 2.18 -29.43 -13.29
C TYR A 238 2.65 -27.97 -13.49
N LYS A 239 3.59 -27.50 -12.69
CA LYS A 239 4.13 -26.13 -12.77
C LYS A 239 4.93 -25.89 -14.04
N ASP A 240 5.47 -26.94 -14.63
CA ASP A 240 6.30 -26.85 -15.83
C ASP A 240 5.46 -26.74 -17.12
N ILE A 241 4.14 -26.95 -17.02
CA ILE A 241 3.24 -26.90 -18.16
C ILE A 241 2.92 -25.43 -18.46
N PRO A 242 3.17 -24.96 -19.71
CA PRO A 242 2.81 -23.60 -20.11
C PRO A 242 1.30 -23.33 -19.93
N ALA A 243 0.93 -22.13 -19.46
CA ALA A 243 -0.46 -21.77 -19.20
C ALA A 243 -1.40 -21.95 -20.41
N LYS A 244 -0.86 -21.73 -21.62
CA LYS A 244 -1.58 -21.95 -22.89
C LYS A 244 -1.91 -23.43 -23.08
N GLU A 245 -0.97 -24.31 -22.74
CA GLU A 245 -1.12 -25.75 -22.87
C GLU A 245 -2.05 -26.30 -21.76
N CYS A 246 -1.95 -25.80 -20.54
CA CYS A 246 -2.91 -26.13 -19.48
C CYS A 246 -4.36 -25.89 -19.89
N ARG A 247 -4.63 -24.77 -20.59
CA ARG A 247 -5.99 -24.46 -21.07
C ARG A 247 -6.51 -25.42 -22.14
N LYS A 248 -5.63 -25.97 -22.98
CA LYS A 248 -6.00 -27.02 -23.94
C LYS A 248 -6.29 -28.33 -23.23
N LEU A 249 -5.39 -28.73 -22.31
CA LEU A 249 -5.51 -29.97 -21.55
C LEU A 249 -6.73 -29.98 -20.65
N LEU A 250 -7.13 -28.84 -20.07
CA LEU A 250 -8.35 -28.70 -19.26
C LEU A 250 -9.64 -29.02 -20.04
N LYS A 251 -9.62 -29.02 -21.38
CA LYS A 251 -10.77 -29.41 -22.21
C LYS A 251 -10.78 -30.90 -22.50
N LEU A 252 -9.66 -31.60 -22.27
CA LEU A 252 -9.46 -33.01 -22.60
C LEU A 252 -9.50 -33.90 -21.36
N VAL A 253 -9.24 -33.34 -20.17
CA VAL A 253 -9.25 -34.00 -18.85
C VAL A 253 -10.42 -33.49 -18.04
#